data_b2e541bfb630e8a38271182d6757912a
#
_entry.id   b2e541bfb630e8a38271182d6757912a
#
_cell.length_a   1.000
_cell.length_b   1.000
_cell.length_c   1.000
_cell.angle_alpha   90.00
_cell.angle_beta   90.00
_cell.angle_gamma   90.00
#
_symmetry.space_group_name_H-M   'P 1'
#
loop_
_entity.id
_entity.type
_entity.pdbx_description
1 polymer ?
#
loop_
_entity_poly.entity_id
_entity_poly.type
_entity_poly.pdbx_seq_one_letter_code
_entity_poly.pdbx_strand_id
1 'polypeptide(L)'
;MLAHHVFIRSEESSKQNTSSIVKTIKDSVKSSGTILAILAVFVGSIMNGQLFAGMALEFHSLSDSPVIRGLFYSIDALSVIALQMPVSKFISRGMTNGHNATSFIIKSLGIYGISFAIFACGVSSYWWICIVSLIVISIAECIYAPLINIALVEVQPDKPLVDILNYRLIIAAIGESVGSFLGGWIVPALRPAGMTPWYWCTLALVGIMPAIAANQIDKHGKRAICH
;
A
#
# COMPACT_ATOMS: atom_id res chain seq x y z
N MET A 1 -18.29 38.50 -19.39
CA MET A 1 -18.28 38.83 -17.96
C MET A 1 -18.54 37.61 -17.04
N LEU A 2 -19.50 36.73 -17.28
CA LEU A 2 -19.80 35.53 -16.47
C LEU A 2 -18.63 34.53 -16.37
N ALA A 3 -17.91 34.26 -17.48
CA ALA A 3 -16.78 33.31 -17.49
C ALA A 3 -15.61 33.75 -16.59
N HIS A 4 -15.36 35.06 -16.49
CA HIS A 4 -14.28 35.59 -15.62
C HIS A 4 -14.61 35.46 -14.12
N HIS A 5 -15.88 35.62 -13.75
CA HIS A 5 -16.33 35.40 -12.36
C HIS A 5 -16.31 33.93 -11.95
N VAL A 6 -16.61 33.02 -12.85
CA VAL A 6 -16.54 31.57 -12.60
C VAL A 6 -15.08 31.14 -12.42
N PHE A 7 -14.16 31.67 -13.23
CA PHE A 7 -12.73 31.34 -13.14
C PHE A 7 -12.09 31.84 -11.85
N ILE A 8 -12.36 33.08 -11.43
CA ILE A 8 -11.86 33.64 -10.16
C ILE A 8 -12.41 32.85 -8.95
N ARG A 9 -13.69 32.49 -8.98
CA ARG A 9 -14.31 31.71 -7.90
C ARG A 9 -13.73 30.28 -7.79
N SER A 10 -13.33 29.69 -8.92
CA SER A 10 -12.65 28.39 -8.95
C SER A 10 -11.22 28.46 -8.39
N GLU A 11 -10.47 29.54 -8.67
CA GLU A 11 -9.13 29.78 -8.12
C GLU A 11 -9.13 30.06 -6.62
N GLU A 12 -10.06 30.86 -6.13
CA GLU A 12 -10.22 31.13 -4.69
C GLU A 12 -10.63 29.86 -3.94
N SER A 13 -11.56 29.07 -4.49
CA SER A 13 -11.96 27.77 -3.93
C SER A 13 -10.79 26.79 -3.91
N SER A 14 -9.95 26.76 -4.94
CA SER A 14 -8.76 25.91 -5.01
C SER A 14 -7.70 26.30 -3.97
N LYS A 15 -7.41 27.60 -3.83
CA LYS A 15 -6.45 28.11 -2.82
C LYS A 15 -6.93 27.88 -1.38
N GLN A 16 -8.21 28.06 -1.12
CA GLN A 16 -8.81 27.82 0.18
C GLN A 16 -8.79 26.33 0.54
N ASN A 17 -9.04 25.46 -0.44
CA ASN A 17 -8.95 24.01 -0.26
C ASN A 17 -7.50 23.55 0.01
N THR A 18 -6.52 24.11 -0.71
CA THR A 18 -5.10 23.76 -0.53
C THR A 18 -4.59 24.21 0.85
N SER A 19 -4.94 25.39 1.32
CA SER A 19 -4.57 25.89 2.64
C SER A 19 -5.21 25.07 3.77
N SER A 20 -6.45 24.65 3.59
CA SER A 20 -7.17 23.77 4.53
C SER A 20 -6.50 22.39 4.60
N ILE A 21 -6.13 21.80 3.47
CA ILE A 21 -5.44 20.49 3.40
C ILE A 21 -4.08 20.57 4.11
N VAL A 22 -3.27 21.59 3.84
CA VAL A 22 -1.95 21.77 4.47
C VAL A 22 -2.07 21.94 5.98
N LYS A 23 -3.05 22.71 6.44
CA LYS A 23 -3.34 22.87 7.86
C LYS A 23 -3.80 21.55 8.50
N THR A 24 -4.65 20.81 7.80
CA THR A 24 -5.14 19.48 8.23
C THR A 24 -4.00 18.49 8.37
N ILE A 25 -3.06 18.45 7.43
CA ILE A 25 -1.86 17.61 7.49
C ILE A 25 -0.98 18.01 8.70
N LYS A 26 -0.74 19.31 8.89
CA LYS A 26 0.10 19.81 9.99
C LYS A 26 -0.48 19.51 11.37
N ASP A 27 -1.80 19.61 11.52
CA ASP A 27 -2.48 19.28 12.78
C ASP A 27 -2.60 17.76 13.00
N SER A 28 -2.59 16.97 11.94
CA SER A 28 -2.63 15.50 11.99
C SER A 28 -1.33 14.90 12.52
N VAL A 29 -0.19 15.55 12.31
CA VAL A 29 1.15 15.07 12.71
C VAL A 29 1.41 15.20 14.23
N LYS A 30 0.45 15.68 15.02
CA LYS A 30 0.63 15.83 16.48
C LYS A 30 0.46 14.54 17.28
N SER A 31 -0.25 13.53 16.75
CA SER A 31 -0.45 12.24 17.42
C SER A 31 0.45 11.15 16.85
N SER A 32 1.15 10.42 17.71
CA SER A 32 2.00 9.28 17.30
C SER A 32 1.20 8.21 16.55
N GLY A 33 -0.05 7.93 16.93
CA GLY A 33 -0.91 6.98 16.23
C GLY A 33 -1.27 7.43 14.82
N THR A 34 -1.52 8.73 14.64
CA THR A 34 -1.81 9.31 13.31
C THR A 34 -0.59 9.23 12.40
N ILE A 35 0.61 9.55 12.91
CA ILE A 35 1.85 9.42 12.13
C ILE A 35 2.05 7.97 11.68
N LEU A 36 1.86 7.01 12.57
CA LEU A 36 2.00 5.58 12.25
C LEU A 36 1.01 5.14 11.16
N ALA A 37 -0.26 5.56 11.25
CA ALA A 37 -1.27 5.25 10.24
C ALA A 37 -0.92 5.86 8.87
N ILE A 38 -0.47 7.13 8.85
CA ILE A 38 -0.04 7.82 7.63
C ILE A 38 1.15 7.09 6.99
N LEU A 39 2.16 6.77 7.78
CA LEU A 39 3.35 6.06 7.29
C LEU A 39 2.98 4.66 6.76
N ALA A 40 2.11 3.94 7.45
CA ALA A 40 1.64 2.63 7.02
C ALA A 40 0.89 2.72 5.68
N VAL A 41 0.02 3.73 5.52
CA VAL A 41 -0.67 3.99 4.25
C VAL A 41 0.33 4.37 3.16
N PHE A 42 1.27 5.25 3.44
CA PHE A 42 2.27 5.69 2.46
C PHE A 42 3.16 4.54 1.98
N VAL A 43 3.71 3.75 2.91
CA VAL A 43 4.55 2.58 2.58
C VAL A 43 3.75 1.53 1.81
N GLY A 44 2.51 1.25 2.23
CA GLY A 44 1.64 0.33 1.51
C GLY A 44 1.34 0.79 0.09
N SER A 45 1.14 2.09 -0.13
CA SER A 45 0.96 2.66 -1.47
C SER A 45 2.22 2.55 -2.32
N ILE A 46 3.43 2.72 -1.75
CA ILE A 46 4.70 2.47 -2.47
C ILE A 46 4.76 1.01 -2.92
N MET A 47 4.40 0.07 -2.05
CA MET A 47 4.41 -1.36 -2.37
C MET A 47 3.39 -1.71 -3.45
N ASN A 48 2.17 -1.14 -3.37
CA ASN A 48 1.14 -1.31 -4.39
C ASN A 48 1.60 -0.75 -5.76
N GLY A 49 2.29 0.38 -5.78
CA GLY A 49 2.87 0.97 -7.00
C GLY A 49 3.88 0.06 -7.72
N GLN A 50 4.52 -0.89 -7.02
CA GLN A 50 5.45 -1.84 -7.63
C GLN A 50 4.77 -2.81 -8.60
N LEU A 51 3.49 -3.16 -8.35
CA LEU A 51 2.74 -4.04 -9.24
C LEU A 51 2.64 -3.46 -10.65
N PHE A 52 2.40 -2.16 -10.74
CA PHE A 52 2.15 -1.46 -12.02
C PHE A 52 3.42 -1.03 -12.75
N ALA A 53 4.57 -0.98 -12.08
CA ALA A 53 5.82 -0.56 -12.70
C ALA A 53 6.92 -1.62 -12.60
N GLY A 54 7.46 -1.88 -11.42
CA GLY A 54 8.57 -2.81 -11.23
C GLY A 54 8.24 -4.22 -11.70
N MET A 55 7.13 -4.81 -11.22
CA MET A 55 6.71 -6.15 -11.62
C MET A 55 6.30 -6.21 -13.10
N ALA A 56 5.67 -5.15 -13.63
CA ALA A 56 5.33 -5.06 -15.04
C ALA A 56 6.56 -5.20 -15.95
N LEU A 57 7.66 -4.54 -15.57
CA LEU A 57 8.92 -4.63 -16.31
C LEU A 57 9.55 -6.03 -16.22
N GLU A 58 9.44 -6.69 -15.07
CA GLU A 58 9.90 -8.06 -14.93
C GLU A 58 9.04 -9.04 -15.76
N PHE A 59 7.73 -8.89 -15.77
CA PHE A 59 6.85 -9.69 -16.64
C PHE A 59 7.15 -9.47 -18.12
N HIS A 60 7.53 -8.24 -18.50
CA HIS A 60 8.01 -7.98 -19.85
C HIS A 60 9.29 -8.75 -20.18
N SER A 61 10.21 -8.91 -19.22
CA SER A 61 11.44 -9.68 -19.44
C SER A 61 11.20 -11.20 -19.49
N LEU A 62 10.12 -11.69 -18.87
CA LEU A 62 9.75 -13.11 -18.92
C LEU A 62 9.07 -13.50 -20.23
N SER A 63 8.37 -12.57 -20.88
CA SER A 63 7.67 -12.83 -22.14
C SER A 63 7.44 -11.56 -22.95
N ASP A 64 7.80 -11.62 -24.23
CA ASP A 64 7.50 -10.56 -25.21
C ASP A 64 6.00 -10.54 -25.60
N SER A 65 5.26 -11.62 -25.35
CA SER A 65 3.85 -11.71 -25.67
C SER A 65 2.99 -10.81 -24.79
N PRO A 66 2.24 -9.83 -25.35
CA PRO A 66 1.31 -9.00 -24.58
C PRO A 66 0.22 -9.81 -23.89
N VAL A 67 -0.19 -10.93 -24.49
CA VAL A 67 -1.23 -11.82 -23.95
C VAL A 67 -0.75 -12.46 -22.64
N ILE A 68 0.49 -12.98 -22.61
CA ILE A 68 1.05 -13.61 -21.42
C ILE A 68 1.20 -12.58 -20.31
N ARG A 69 1.67 -11.36 -20.63
CA ARG A 69 1.74 -10.27 -19.64
C ARG A 69 0.36 -9.90 -19.10
N GLY A 70 -0.65 -9.84 -19.97
CA GLY A 70 -2.04 -9.60 -19.55
C GLY A 70 -2.60 -10.69 -18.62
N LEU A 71 -2.17 -11.96 -18.82
CA LEU A 71 -2.59 -13.06 -17.95
C LEU A 71 -2.11 -12.88 -16.49
N PHE A 72 -0.91 -12.34 -16.25
CA PHE A 72 -0.44 -12.08 -14.89
C PHE A 72 -1.37 -11.11 -14.15
N TYR A 73 -1.78 -10.00 -14.80
CA TYR A 73 -2.73 -9.06 -14.21
C TYR A 73 -4.14 -9.65 -14.08
N SER A 74 -4.54 -10.52 -15.01
CA SER A 74 -5.82 -11.23 -14.92
C SER A 74 -5.83 -12.20 -13.73
N ILE A 75 -4.73 -12.88 -13.45
CA ILE A 75 -4.58 -13.76 -12.29
C ILE A 75 -4.68 -12.95 -10.99
N ASP A 76 -4.02 -11.81 -10.93
CA ASP A 76 -4.11 -10.91 -9.77
C ASP A 76 -5.56 -10.45 -9.54
N ALA A 77 -6.22 -9.89 -10.55
CA ALA A 77 -7.60 -9.42 -10.46
C ALA A 77 -8.57 -10.55 -10.05
N LEU A 78 -8.45 -11.75 -10.62
CA LEU A 78 -9.26 -12.91 -10.25
C LEU A 78 -8.98 -13.35 -8.81
N SER A 79 -7.71 -13.30 -8.38
CA SER A 79 -7.33 -13.62 -7.01
C SER A 79 -7.94 -12.64 -6.01
N VAL A 80 -7.91 -11.33 -6.30
CA VAL A 80 -8.56 -10.30 -5.47
C VAL A 80 -10.06 -10.59 -5.36
N ILE A 81 -10.74 -10.85 -6.47
CA ILE A 81 -12.19 -11.15 -6.48
C ILE A 81 -12.49 -12.39 -5.63
N ALA A 82 -11.72 -13.46 -5.79
CA ALA A 82 -11.93 -14.72 -5.06
C ALA A 82 -11.62 -14.59 -3.56
N LEU A 83 -10.59 -13.83 -3.21
CA LEU A 83 -10.09 -13.70 -1.84
C LEU A 83 -10.78 -12.60 -1.04
N GLN A 84 -11.41 -11.62 -1.68
CA GLN A 84 -12.00 -10.46 -1.00
C GLN A 84 -13.02 -10.85 0.06
N MET A 85 -13.91 -11.81 -0.24
CA MET A 85 -14.95 -12.25 0.71
C MET A 85 -14.36 -12.96 1.96
N PRO A 86 -13.51 -13.99 1.83
CA PRO A 86 -12.92 -14.63 2.99
C PRO A 86 -12.03 -13.70 3.81
N VAL A 87 -11.24 -12.84 3.14
CA VAL A 87 -10.36 -11.88 3.81
C VAL A 87 -11.18 -10.82 4.55
N SER A 88 -12.26 -10.27 3.96
CA SER A 88 -13.15 -9.33 4.63
C SER A 88 -13.80 -9.91 5.88
N LYS A 89 -14.21 -11.19 5.85
CA LYS A 89 -14.75 -11.88 7.03
C LYS A 89 -13.68 -12.03 8.13
N PHE A 90 -12.44 -12.33 7.76
CA PHE A 90 -11.32 -12.41 8.70
C PHE A 90 -11.04 -11.05 9.36
N ILE A 91 -10.98 -9.98 8.58
CA ILE A 91 -10.80 -8.60 9.06
C ILE A 91 -11.92 -8.21 10.03
N SER A 92 -13.17 -8.42 9.61
CA SER A 92 -14.36 -8.08 10.42
C SER A 92 -14.34 -8.77 11.78
N ARG A 93 -14.02 -10.05 11.84
CA ARG A 93 -13.85 -10.79 13.10
C ARG A 93 -12.74 -10.21 13.97
N GLY A 94 -11.61 -9.88 13.36
CA GLY A 94 -10.49 -9.28 14.09
C GLY A 94 -10.82 -7.92 14.67
N MET A 95 -11.52 -7.07 13.92
CA MET A 95 -11.96 -5.75 14.40
C MET A 95 -13.00 -5.88 15.52
N THR A 96 -13.92 -6.83 15.45
CA THR A 96 -14.85 -7.15 16.55
C THR A 96 -14.13 -7.61 17.82
N ASN A 97 -12.96 -8.25 17.68
CA ASN A 97 -12.10 -8.66 18.79
C ASN A 97 -11.19 -7.53 19.30
N GLY A 98 -11.40 -6.29 18.90
CA GLY A 98 -10.69 -5.10 19.39
C GLY A 98 -9.36 -4.81 18.69
N HIS A 99 -9.08 -5.40 17.53
CA HIS A 99 -7.93 -5.01 16.73
C HIS A 99 -8.22 -3.76 15.90
N ASN A 100 -7.28 -2.80 15.86
CA ASN A 100 -7.38 -1.56 15.09
C ASN A 100 -7.06 -1.80 13.61
N ALA A 101 -7.66 -1.00 12.72
CA ALA A 101 -7.41 -1.07 11.28
C ALA A 101 -5.92 -0.85 10.94
N THR A 102 -5.23 0.08 11.63
CA THR A 102 -3.79 0.31 11.45
C THR A 102 -2.95 -0.96 11.71
N SER A 103 -3.31 -1.78 12.70
CA SER A 103 -2.61 -3.06 12.97
C SER A 103 -2.74 -4.04 11.81
N PHE A 104 -3.91 -4.12 11.18
CA PHE A 104 -4.11 -4.94 9.98
C PHE A 104 -3.35 -4.41 8.77
N ILE A 105 -3.28 -3.09 8.58
CA ILE A 105 -2.47 -2.49 7.51
C ILE A 105 -0.99 -2.86 7.70
N ILE A 106 -0.45 -2.74 8.92
CA ILE A 106 0.94 -3.12 9.18
C ILE A 106 1.18 -4.61 8.91
N LYS A 107 0.23 -5.48 9.24
CA LYS A 107 0.31 -6.91 8.89
C LYS A 107 0.25 -7.13 7.38
N SER A 108 -0.56 -6.36 6.64
CA SER A 108 -0.59 -6.45 5.17
C SER A 108 0.73 -6.03 4.52
N LEU A 109 1.46 -5.04 5.11
CA LEU A 109 2.82 -4.72 4.66
C LEU A 109 3.75 -5.95 4.77
N GLY A 110 3.62 -6.73 5.83
CA GLY A 110 4.37 -7.98 5.98
C GLY A 110 4.03 -9.00 4.87
N ILE A 111 2.75 -9.11 4.48
CA ILE A 111 2.32 -9.99 3.39
C ILE A 111 2.85 -9.49 2.04
N TYR A 112 2.83 -8.17 1.77
CA TYR A 112 3.51 -7.57 0.62
C TYR A 112 4.99 -7.94 0.61
N GLY A 113 5.67 -7.81 1.77
CA GLY A 113 7.08 -8.16 1.90
C GLY A 113 7.35 -9.64 1.61
N ILE A 114 6.51 -10.56 2.10
CA ILE A 114 6.59 -12.00 1.78
C ILE A 114 6.41 -12.22 0.27
N SER A 115 5.44 -11.55 -0.35
CA SER A 115 5.24 -11.62 -1.80
C SER A 115 6.48 -11.20 -2.55
N PHE A 116 7.11 -10.07 -2.21
CA PHE A 116 8.33 -9.61 -2.87
C PHE A 116 9.52 -10.54 -2.64
N ALA A 117 9.62 -11.19 -1.46
CA ALA A 117 10.63 -12.20 -1.21
C ALA A 117 10.45 -13.42 -2.13
N ILE A 118 9.21 -13.90 -2.30
CA ILE A 118 8.87 -14.98 -3.23
C ILE A 118 9.21 -14.55 -4.67
N PHE A 119 8.84 -13.31 -5.04
CA PHE A 119 9.10 -12.77 -6.38
C PHE A 119 10.59 -12.68 -6.67
N ALA A 120 11.41 -12.26 -5.71
CA ALA A 120 12.87 -12.24 -5.82
C ALA A 120 13.46 -13.61 -6.19
N CYS A 121 12.89 -14.70 -5.66
CA CYS A 121 13.30 -16.06 -5.98
C CYS A 121 12.87 -16.50 -7.38
N GLY A 122 11.77 -15.97 -7.91
CA GLY A 122 11.15 -16.39 -9.17
C GLY A 122 11.59 -15.61 -10.39
N VAL A 123 11.94 -14.35 -10.22
CA VAL A 123 12.16 -13.41 -11.32
C VAL A 123 13.25 -13.81 -12.31
N SER A 124 14.22 -14.61 -11.87
CA SER A 124 15.36 -15.03 -12.71
C SER A 124 15.16 -16.38 -13.39
N SER A 125 14.16 -17.20 -13.01
CA SER A 125 14.18 -18.62 -13.41
C SER A 125 12.81 -19.30 -13.55
N TYR A 126 11.78 -18.88 -12.80
CA TYR A 126 10.56 -19.68 -12.68
C TYR A 126 9.29 -18.82 -12.70
N TRP A 127 8.64 -18.68 -13.84
CA TRP A 127 7.42 -17.92 -14.03
C TRP A 127 6.27 -18.33 -13.07
N TRP A 128 6.17 -19.59 -12.67
CA TRP A 128 5.16 -20.06 -11.73
C TRP A 128 5.34 -19.50 -10.31
N ILE A 129 6.60 -19.20 -9.90
CA ILE A 129 6.88 -18.53 -8.63
C ILE A 129 6.34 -17.10 -8.65
N CYS A 130 6.42 -16.43 -9.80
CA CYS A 130 5.82 -15.10 -9.99
C CYS A 130 4.30 -15.16 -9.83
N ILE A 131 3.63 -16.23 -10.28
CA ILE A 131 2.18 -16.40 -10.05
C ILE A 131 1.88 -16.58 -8.56
N VAL A 132 2.66 -17.40 -7.84
CA VAL A 132 2.48 -17.55 -6.39
C VAL A 132 2.66 -16.21 -5.68
N SER A 133 3.65 -15.41 -6.07
CA SER A 133 3.86 -14.06 -5.55
C SER A 133 2.64 -13.16 -5.80
N LEU A 134 2.05 -13.19 -7.01
CA LEU A 134 0.84 -12.43 -7.33
C LEU A 134 -0.36 -12.82 -6.45
N ILE A 135 -0.57 -14.09 -6.20
CA ILE A 135 -1.65 -14.54 -5.31
C ILE A 135 -1.42 -14.03 -3.88
N VAL A 136 -0.17 -14.03 -3.41
CA VAL A 136 0.16 -13.50 -2.08
C VAL A 136 -0.02 -11.98 -2.02
N ILE A 137 0.35 -11.22 -3.09
CA ILE A 137 0.12 -9.77 -3.15
C ILE A 137 -1.36 -9.43 -3.15
N SER A 138 -2.20 -10.22 -3.86
CA SER A 138 -3.67 -10.05 -3.86
C SER A 138 -4.26 -10.21 -2.46
N ILE A 139 -3.71 -11.08 -1.59
CA ILE A 139 -4.12 -11.18 -0.18
C ILE A 139 -3.80 -9.87 0.56
N ALA A 140 -2.60 -9.31 0.35
CA ALA A 140 -2.21 -8.05 0.96
C ALA A 140 -3.13 -6.91 0.52
N GLU A 141 -3.47 -6.83 -0.76
CA GLU A 141 -4.39 -5.83 -1.32
C GLU A 141 -5.80 -5.96 -0.74
N CYS A 142 -6.33 -7.17 -0.60
CA CYS A 142 -7.63 -7.42 0.02
C CYS A 142 -7.71 -6.94 1.47
N ILE A 143 -6.57 -6.88 2.18
CA ILE A 143 -6.49 -6.33 3.54
C ILE A 143 -6.28 -4.82 3.47
N TYR A 144 -5.31 -4.37 2.69
CA TYR A 144 -4.84 -3.00 2.64
C TYR A 144 -5.90 -2.03 2.11
N ALA A 145 -6.46 -2.29 0.93
CA ALA A 145 -7.31 -1.35 0.21
C ALA A 145 -8.58 -0.92 0.98
N PRO A 146 -9.35 -1.81 1.62
CA PRO A 146 -10.53 -1.38 2.38
C PRO A 146 -10.16 -0.69 3.70
N LEU A 147 -9.02 -1.03 4.31
CA LEU A 147 -8.67 -0.57 5.65
C LEU A 147 -7.98 0.79 5.69
N ILE A 148 -7.40 1.26 4.60
CA ILE A 148 -6.71 2.57 4.58
C ILE A 148 -7.65 3.73 4.95
N ASN A 149 -8.91 3.67 4.55
CA ASN A 149 -9.90 4.69 4.91
C ASN A 149 -10.27 4.57 6.39
N ILE A 150 -10.52 3.36 6.87
CA ILE A 150 -10.94 3.09 8.25
C ILE A 150 -9.83 3.48 9.21
N ALA A 151 -8.58 3.13 8.94
CA ALA A 151 -7.44 3.45 9.79
C ALA A 151 -7.24 4.96 10.00
N LEU A 152 -7.42 5.74 8.94
CA LEU A 152 -7.29 7.19 9.03
C LEU A 152 -8.45 7.86 9.76
N VAL A 153 -9.66 7.31 9.62
CA VAL A 153 -10.85 7.78 10.38
C VAL A 153 -10.70 7.41 11.87
N GLU A 154 -10.25 6.20 12.20
CA GLU A 154 -10.04 5.77 13.59
C GLU A 154 -9.06 6.69 14.35
N VAL A 155 -8.01 7.17 13.70
CA VAL A 155 -6.99 8.02 14.36
C VAL A 155 -7.33 9.51 14.34
N GLN A 156 -8.40 9.91 13.64
CA GLN A 156 -8.83 11.31 13.49
C GLN A 156 -10.37 11.45 13.57
N PRO A 157 -11.01 11.01 14.67
CA PRO A 157 -12.47 10.98 14.77
C PRO A 157 -13.12 12.37 14.73
N ASP A 158 -12.39 13.42 15.12
CA ASP A 158 -12.91 14.79 15.20
C ASP A 158 -12.88 15.54 13.86
N LYS A 159 -12.32 14.93 12.79
CA LYS A 159 -12.22 15.59 11.48
C LYS A 159 -13.35 15.20 10.54
N PRO A 160 -13.77 16.13 9.65
CA PRO A 160 -14.74 15.81 8.61
C PRO A 160 -14.24 14.66 7.74
N LEU A 161 -15.11 13.69 7.48
CA LEU A 161 -14.79 12.51 6.66
C LEU A 161 -14.23 12.88 5.28
N VAL A 162 -14.78 13.92 4.67
CA VAL A 162 -14.35 14.41 3.35
C VAL A 162 -12.87 14.84 3.37
N ASP A 163 -12.44 15.54 4.43
CA ASP A 163 -11.05 15.99 4.56
C ASP A 163 -10.09 14.81 4.74
N ILE A 164 -10.50 13.80 5.53
CA ILE A 164 -9.72 12.58 5.74
C ILE A 164 -9.57 11.81 4.42
N LEU A 165 -10.65 11.66 3.65
CA LEU A 165 -10.62 10.95 2.38
C LEU A 165 -9.77 11.69 1.32
N ASN A 166 -9.88 13.02 1.25
CA ASN A 166 -9.07 13.82 0.33
C ASN A 166 -7.57 13.72 0.65
N TYR A 167 -7.22 13.85 1.90
CA TYR A 167 -5.84 13.74 2.35
C TYR A 167 -5.29 12.31 2.17
N ARG A 168 -6.11 11.28 2.40
CA ARG A 168 -5.77 9.89 2.09
C ARG A 168 -5.42 9.70 0.61
N LEU A 169 -6.24 10.27 -0.30
CA LEU A 169 -6.00 10.18 -1.74
C LEU A 169 -4.64 10.80 -2.12
N ILE A 170 -4.28 11.93 -1.51
CA ILE A 170 -2.99 12.58 -1.75
C ILE A 170 -1.82 11.69 -1.29
N ILE A 171 -1.90 11.15 -0.08
CA ILE A 171 -0.84 10.28 0.47
C ILE A 171 -0.68 9.03 -0.40
N ALA A 172 -1.80 8.39 -0.76
CA ALA A 172 -1.78 7.20 -1.59
C ALA A 172 -1.21 7.50 -2.99
N ALA A 173 -1.66 8.57 -3.64
CA ALA A 173 -1.18 8.96 -4.96
C ALA A 173 0.33 9.27 -4.96
N ILE A 174 0.84 9.98 -3.94
CA ILE A 174 2.28 10.24 -3.81
C ILE A 174 3.02 8.91 -3.58
N GLY A 175 2.54 8.04 -2.70
CA GLY A 175 3.15 6.75 -2.43
C GLY A 175 3.21 5.86 -3.66
N GLU A 176 2.11 5.70 -4.39
CA GLU A 176 2.03 4.93 -5.63
C GLU A 176 2.93 5.51 -6.72
N SER A 177 2.98 6.85 -6.85
CA SER A 177 3.86 7.52 -7.81
C SER A 177 5.34 7.29 -7.48
N VAL A 178 5.73 7.41 -6.21
CA VAL A 178 7.09 7.12 -5.75
C VAL A 178 7.42 5.64 -5.98
N GLY A 179 6.53 4.73 -5.64
CA GLY A 179 6.69 3.30 -5.87
C GLY A 179 6.89 2.98 -7.34
N SER A 180 6.01 3.47 -8.20
CA SER A 180 6.08 3.26 -9.64
C SER A 180 7.35 3.87 -10.25
N PHE A 181 7.75 5.07 -9.81
CA PHE A 181 8.99 5.70 -10.26
C PHE A 181 10.22 4.89 -9.87
N LEU A 182 10.32 4.46 -8.61
CA LEU A 182 11.43 3.65 -8.12
C LEU A 182 11.51 2.31 -8.86
N GLY A 183 10.40 1.60 -9.04
CA GLY A 183 10.34 0.36 -9.81
C GLY A 183 10.73 0.56 -11.27
N GLY A 184 10.18 1.58 -11.91
CA GLY A 184 10.45 1.92 -13.30
C GLY A 184 11.90 2.35 -13.56
N TRP A 185 12.57 2.93 -12.59
CA TRP A 185 13.95 3.39 -12.72
C TRP A 185 14.98 2.36 -12.26
N ILE A 186 14.77 1.74 -11.09
CA ILE A 186 15.76 0.84 -10.47
C ILE A 186 15.82 -0.51 -11.20
N VAL A 187 14.67 -1.09 -11.56
CA VAL A 187 14.63 -2.42 -12.20
C VAL A 187 15.42 -2.45 -13.50
N PRO A 188 15.23 -1.52 -14.47
CA PRO A 188 16.05 -1.50 -15.68
C PRO A 188 17.52 -1.23 -15.41
N ALA A 189 17.86 -0.43 -14.41
CA ALA A 189 19.24 -0.11 -14.06
C ALA A 189 20.00 -1.32 -13.48
N LEU A 190 19.33 -2.16 -12.69
CA LEU A 190 19.93 -3.35 -12.06
C LEU A 190 19.91 -4.60 -12.96
N ARG A 191 19.05 -4.64 -13.96
CA ARG A 191 18.90 -5.80 -14.84
C ARG A 191 20.17 -6.23 -15.57
N PRO A 192 20.98 -5.32 -16.19
CA PRO A 192 22.20 -5.71 -16.89
C PRO A 192 23.23 -6.40 -15.98
N ALA A 193 23.20 -6.08 -14.68
CA ALA A 193 24.08 -6.69 -13.67
C ALA A 193 23.49 -7.96 -13.03
N GLY A 194 22.28 -8.38 -13.41
CA GLY A 194 21.59 -9.52 -12.78
C GLY A 194 21.19 -9.27 -11.32
N MET A 195 21.13 -8.01 -10.90
CA MET A 195 20.93 -7.60 -9.49
C MET A 195 19.47 -7.28 -9.15
N THR A 196 18.52 -7.49 -10.05
CA THR A 196 17.09 -7.23 -9.79
C THR A 196 16.53 -8.00 -8.58
N PRO A 197 16.95 -9.25 -8.26
CA PRO A 197 16.49 -9.92 -7.04
C PRO A 197 16.80 -9.16 -5.76
N TRP A 198 17.91 -8.43 -5.68
CA TRP A 198 18.27 -7.63 -4.51
C TRP A 198 17.31 -6.46 -4.27
N TYR A 199 16.80 -5.85 -5.35
CA TYR A 199 15.77 -4.84 -5.24
C TYR A 199 14.50 -5.39 -4.58
N TRP A 200 14.04 -6.56 -5.01
CA TRP A 200 12.88 -7.22 -4.44
C TRP A 200 13.11 -7.67 -2.99
N CYS A 201 14.33 -8.12 -2.67
CA CYS A 201 14.70 -8.43 -1.29
C CYS A 201 14.67 -7.18 -0.39
N THR A 202 15.12 -6.02 -0.87
CA THR A 202 15.03 -4.78 -0.08
C THR A 202 13.59 -4.35 0.18
N LEU A 203 12.71 -4.45 -0.82
CA LEU A 203 11.27 -4.21 -0.64
C LEU A 203 10.63 -5.22 0.31
N ALA A 204 11.05 -6.48 0.26
CA ALA A 204 10.62 -7.51 1.21
C ALA A 204 10.95 -7.11 2.64
N LEU A 205 12.17 -6.65 2.90
CA LEU A 205 12.59 -6.19 4.24
C LEU A 205 11.78 -4.97 4.69
N VAL A 206 11.53 -4.00 3.81
CA VAL A 206 10.72 -2.81 4.13
C VAL A 206 9.31 -3.20 4.56
N GLY A 207 8.72 -4.26 3.99
CA GLY A 207 7.39 -4.74 4.39
C GLY A 207 7.41 -5.59 5.66
N ILE A 208 8.37 -6.49 5.80
CA ILE A 208 8.41 -7.46 6.91
C ILE A 208 8.82 -6.80 8.22
N MET A 209 9.77 -5.87 8.22
CA MET A 209 10.29 -5.23 9.43
C MET A 209 9.21 -4.54 10.28
N PRO A 210 8.33 -3.68 9.72
CA PRO A 210 7.24 -3.07 10.48
C PRO A 210 6.26 -4.10 11.05
N ALA A 211 5.98 -5.18 10.30
CA ALA A 211 5.06 -6.23 10.73
C ALA A 211 5.62 -7.02 11.92
N ILE A 212 6.92 -7.31 11.94
CA ILE A 212 7.59 -7.96 13.08
C ILE A 212 7.59 -7.03 14.29
N ALA A 213 7.97 -5.76 14.12
CA ALA A 213 8.01 -4.79 15.20
C ALA A 213 6.63 -4.61 15.87
N ALA A 214 5.57 -4.46 15.08
CA ALA A 214 4.20 -4.35 15.60
C ALA A 214 3.76 -5.60 16.38
N ASN A 215 4.12 -6.79 15.91
CA ASN A 215 3.76 -8.05 16.58
C ASN A 215 4.50 -8.23 17.92
N GLN A 216 5.72 -7.70 18.05
CA GLN A 216 6.47 -7.72 19.31
C GLN A 216 5.86 -6.76 20.35
N ILE A 217 5.44 -5.57 19.92
CA ILE A 217 4.79 -4.58 20.80
C ILE A 217 3.47 -5.13 21.34
N ASP A 218 2.64 -5.74 20.49
CA ASP A 218 1.38 -6.39 20.90
C ASP A 218 1.59 -7.50 21.94
N LYS A 219 2.64 -8.30 21.80
CA LYS A 219 2.97 -9.37 22.75
C LYS A 219 3.43 -8.83 24.10
N HIS A 220 4.19 -7.75 24.12
CA HIS A 220 4.68 -7.15 25.38
C HIS A 220 3.57 -6.41 26.11
N GLY A 221 2.68 -5.70 25.39
CA GLY A 221 1.51 -5.07 26.01
C GLY A 221 0.57 -6.04 26.69
N LYS A 222 0.31 -7.20 26.08
CA LYS A 222 -0.54 -8.25 26.68
C LYS A 222 0.10 -8.91 27.91
N ARG A 223 1.43 -9.04 27.98
CA ARG A 223 2.12 -9.57 29.15
C ARG A 223 2.12 -8.61 30.34
N ALA A 224 2.15 -7.31 30.09
CA ALA A 224 2.11 -6.30 31.16
C ALA A 224 0.74 -6.15 31.84
N ILE A 225 -0.34 -6.62 31.22
CA ILE A 225 -1.72 -6.57 31.76
C ILE A 225 -2.02 -7.84 32.59
N CYS A 226 -1.25 -8.93 32.43
CA CYS A 226 -1.44 -10.18 33.16
C CYS A 226 -0.60 -10.31 34.45
N HIS A 227 0.11 -9.27 34.83
CA HIS A 227 0.83 -9.11 36.10
C HIS A 227 0.30 -7.89 36.87
#